data_28fc684e439da6321cbf464c55ea8544
#
_entry.id   28fc684e439da6321cbf464c55ea8544
#
_cell.length_a   1.000
_cell.length_b   1.000
_cell.length_c   1.000
_cell.angle_alpha   90.00
_cell.angle_beta   90.00
_cell.angle_gamma   90.00
#
_symmetry.space_group_name_H-M   'P 1'
#
loop_
_entity.id
_entity.type
_entity.pdbx_description
1 polymer ?
#
loop_
_entity_poly.entity_id
_entity_poly.type
_entity_poly.pdbx_seq_one_letter_code
_entity_poly.pdbx_strand_id
1 'polypeptide(L)'
;MLREKGPDGFAVAELMNEAGLTHGGFYAHFESKEACVAEALREIFAQLGRHTQKNVEGLPPRHALATVIDLYVSPRHRDSVGDGCPVTSLNSDMPRQPPAVRDAFDSGVKTMVATMKQRLASAGIDDADSLAPAVLAAMVGAVSMSRAVSDKTLSDELLVAARSGIKARLGLNDNALSEFA
;
A
#
# COMPACT_ATOMS: atom_id res chain seq x y z
N MET A 1 -2.02 13.09 7.58
CA MET A 1 -3.23 13.80 7.12
C MET A 1 -3.93 13.12 5.94
N LEU A 2 -3.38 13.09 4.68
CA LEU A 2 -4.10 12.52 3.51
C LEU A 2 -4.59 11.07 3.72
N ARG A 3 -3.73 10.16 4.19
CA ARG A 3 -4.10 8.75 4.41
C ARG A 3 -5.07 8.52 5.59
N GLU A 4 -5.17 9.46 6.50
CA GLU A 4 -6.00 9.35 7.72
C GLU A 4 -7.36 10.00 7.54
N LYS A 5 -7.41 11.14 6.85
CA LYS A 5 -8.63 11.94 6.69
C LYS A 5 -9.26 11.83 5.30
N GLY A 6 -8.55 11.22 4.35
CA GLY A 6 -8.95 11.21 2.94
C GLY A 6 -8.70 12.54 2.22
N PRO A 7 -8.86 12.57 0.87
CA PRO A 7 -8.61 13.77 0.06
C PRO A 7 -9.53 14.94 0.40
N ASP A 8 -10.76 14.65 0.82
CA ASP A 8 -11.78 15.65 1.15
C ASP A 8 -11.80 16.02 2.63
N GLY A 9 -11.09 15.26 3.48
CA GLY A 9 -11.13 15.37 4.94
C GLY A 9 -10.30 16.50 5.55
N PHE A 10 -9.72 17.41 4.75
CA PHE A 10 -8.95 18.56 5.23
C PHE A 10 -9.06 19.76 4.31
N ALA A 11 -8.93 20.97 4.87
CA ALA A 11 -8.85 22.21 4.11
C ALA A 11 -7.39 22.62 3.85
N VAL A 12 -7.15 23.42 2.78
CA VAL A 12 -5.81 23.98 2.50
C VAL A 12 -5.26 24.77 3.69
N ALA A 13 -6.12 25.54 4.35
CA ALA A 13 -5.71 26.31 5.53
C ALA A 13 -5.21 25.42 6.68
N GLU A 14 -5.87 24.28 6.91
CA GLU A 14 -5.46 23.30 7.93
C GLU A 14 -4.11 22.67 7.58
N LEU A 15 -3.93 22.26 6.30
CA LEU A 15 -2.67 21.71 5.79
C LEU A 15 -1.51 22.68 5.99
N MET A 16 -1.71 23.95 5.60
CA MET A 16 -0.65 24.96 5.70
C MET A 16 -0.34 25.30 7.16
N ASN A 17 -1.34 25.38 8.04
CA ASN A 17 -1.14 25.60 9.44
C ASN A 17 -0.35 24.45 10.10
N GLU A 18 -0.64 23.19 9.77
CA GLU A 18 0.08 22.02 10.27
C GLU A 18 1.55 22.00 9.76
N ALA A 19 1.79 22.51 8.55
CA ALA A 19 3.14 22.67 7.99
C ALA A 19 3.89 23.90 8.53
N GLY A 20 3.29 24.73 9.37
CA GLY A 20 3.88 25.97 9.87
C GLY A 20 4.01 27.07 8.80
N LEU A 21 3.16 27.00 7.75
CA LEU A 21 3.19 27.88 6.59
C LEU A 21 1.92 28.74 6.50
N THR A 22 1.98 29.85 5.74
CA THR A 22 0.82 30.70 5.51
C THR A 22 -0.09 30.15 4.42
N HIS A 23 -1.40 30.37 4.52
CA HIS A 23 -2.38 29.97 3.50
C HIS A 23 -2.03 30.53 2.09
N GLY A 24 -1.57 31.77 2.01
CA GLY A 24 -1.14 32.39 0.73
C GLY A 24 0.07 31.71 0.09
N GLY A 25 0.94 31.10 0.90
CA GLY A 25 2.10 30.35 0.41
C GLY A 25 1.73 29.06 -0.35
N PHE A 26 0.54 28.52 -0.15
CA PHE A 26 0.08 27.33 -0.85
C PHE A 26 0.04 27.54 -2.37
N TYR A 27 -0.57 28.63 -2.80
CA TYR A 27 -0.77 28.93 -4.22
C TYR A 27 0.52 29.37 -4.97
N ALA A 28 1.61 29.59 -4.24
CA ALA A 28 2.93 29.74 -4.84
C ALA A 28 3.53 28.39 -5.29
N HIS A 29 3.03 27.26 -4.76
CA HIS A 29 3.54 25.91 -5.03
C HIS A 29 2.55 25.03 -5.79
N PHE A 30 1.25 25.19 -5.55
CA PHE A 30 0.20 24.34 -6.13
C PHE A 30 -0.92 25.19 -6.71
N GLU A 31 -1.33 24.87 -7.94
CA GLU A 31 -2.44 25.56 -8.62
C GLU A 31 -3.79 25.27 -7.94
N SER A 32 -3.93 24.11 -7.29
CA SER A 32 -5.15 23.69 -6.61
C SER A 32 -4.86 22.66 -5.51
N LYS A 33 -5.85 22.39 -4.65
CA LYS A 33 -5.80 21.32 -3.66
C LYS A 33 -5.61 19.96 -4.33
N GLU A 34 -6.29 19.73 -5.44
CA GLU A 34 -6.22 18.49 -6.24
C GLU A 34 -4.80 18.26 -6.79
N ALA A 35 -4.14 19.31 -7.27
CA ALA A 35 -2.74 19.22 -7.73
C ALA A 35 -1.81 18.82 -6.57
N CYS A 36 -1.99 19.41 -5.39
CA CYS A 36 -1.24 19.05 -4.19
C CYS A 36 -1.51 17.60 -3.77
N VAL A 37 -2.76 17.16 -3.77
CA VAL A 37 -3.14 15.77 -3.43
C VAL A 37 -2.54 14.78 -4.42
N ALA A 38 -2.56 15.09 -5.72
CA ALA A 38 -1.96 14.25 -6.76
C ALA A 38 -0.45 14.12 -6.57
N GLU A 39 0.25 15.22 -6.26
CA GLU A 39 1.69 15.19 -5.98
C GLU A 39 2.02 14.41 -4.70
N ALA A 40 1.23 14.63 -3.64
CA ALA A 40 1.35 13.88 -2.39
C ALA A 40 1.17 12.37 -2.61
N LEU A 41 0.21 11.96 -3.44
CA LEU A 41 0.01 10.54 -3.79
C LEU A 41 1.24 9.96 -4.49
N ARG A 42 1.81 10.66 -5.48
CA ARG A 42 3.03 10.20 -6.17
C ARG A 42 4.17 9.97 -5.20
N GLU A 43 4.41 10.92 -4.29
CA GLU A 43 5.46 10.81 -3.30
C GLU A 43 5.20 9.69 -2.28
N ILE A 44 3.96 9.52 -1.82
CA ILE A 44 3.56 8.42 -0.92
C ILE A 44 3.84 7.05 -1.56
N PHE A 45 3.45 6.86 -2.83
CA PHE A 45 3.73 5.60 -3.54
C PHE A 45 5.25 5.39 -3.74
N ALA A 46 6.00 6.45 -4.06
CA ALA A 46 7.45 6.37 -4.20
C ALA A 46 8.12 6.00 -2.86
N GLN A 47 7.71 6.61 -1.74
CA GLN A 47 8.20 6.28 -0.39
C GLN A 47 7.88 4.83 -0.02
N LEU A 48 6.65 4.37 -0.29
CA LEU A 48 6.27 2.98 -0.06
C LEU A 48 7.17 2.01 -0.82
N GLY A 49 7.45 2.30 -2.10
CA GLY A 49 8.34 1.49 -2.92
C GLY A 49 9.77 1.43 -2.37
N ARG A 50 10.34 2.58 -2.00
CA ARG A 50 11.68 2.67 -1.39
C ARG A 50 11.74 1.92 -0.06
N HIS A 51 10.75 2.11 0.80
CA HIS A 51 10.68 1.43 2.11
C HIS A 51 10.58 -0.08 1.93
N THR A 52 9.70 -0.55 1.05
CA THR A 52 9.55 -1.98 0.77
C THR A 52 10.84 -2.58 0.22
N GLN A 53 11.51 -1.89 -0.71
CA GLN A 53 12.78 -2.36 -1.27
C GLN A 53 13.88 -2.48 -0.21
N LYS A 54 14.00 -1.50 0.67
CA LYS A 54 14.96 -1.51 1.79
C LYS A 54 14.76 -2.71 2.73
N ASN A 55 13.50 -3.07 3.00
CA ASN A 55 13.19 -4.19 3.90
C ASN A 55 13.52 -5.58 3.33
N VAL A 56 13.72 -5.68 2.01
CA VAL A 56 13.99 -6.97 1.35
C VAL A 56 15.36 -7.00 0.65
N GLU A 57 16.16 -5.96 0.83
CA GLU A 57 17.50 -5.85 0.26
C GLU A 57 18.39 -6.99 0.77
N GLY A 58 19.07 -7.68 -0.16
CA GLY A 58 19.95 -8.81 0.15
C GLY A 58 19.25 -10.13 0.48
N LEU A 59 17.92 -10.16 0.53
CA LEU A 59 17.21 -11.42 0.76
C LEU A 59 17.09 -12.25 -0.54
N PRO A 60 17.17 -13.60 -0.45
CA PRO A 60 16.81 -14.46 -1.55
C PRO A 60 15.40 -14.15 -2.07
N PRO A 61 15.12 -14.28 -3.39
CA PRO A 61 13.86 -13.81 -3.97
C PRO A 61 12.58 -14.33 -3.30
N ARG A 62 12.53 -15.61 -2.92
CA ARG A 62 11.38 -16.21 -2.23
C ARG A 62 11.20 -15.65 -0.82
N HIS A 63 12.30 -15.43 -0.09
CA HIS A 63 12.27 -14.80 1.24
C HIS A 63 11.85 -13.34 1.13
N ALA A 64 12.36 -12.60 0.14
CA ALA A 64 11.96 -11.22 -0.12
C ALA A 64 10.47 -11.11 -0.38
N LEU A 65 9.89 -12.00 -1.20
CA LEU A 65 8.46 -12.02 -1.49
C LEU A 65 7.63 -12.36 -0.23
N ALA A 66 8.04 -13.37 0.55
CA ALA A 66 7.39 -13.72 1.81
C ALA A 66 7.42 -12.55 2.79
N THR A 67 8.57 -11.88 2.94
CA THR A 67 8.74 -10.71 3.80
C THR A 67 7.82 -9.55 3.39
N VAL A 68 7.67 -9.29 2.09
CA VAL A 68 6.72 -8.27 1.59
C VAL A 68 5.30 -8.58 2.02
N ILE A 69 4.87 -9.83 1.87
CA ILE A 69 3.52 -10.28 2.27
C ILE A 69 3.35 -10.15 3.79
N ASP A 70 4.33 -10.60 4.57
CA ASP A 70 4.29 -10.58 6.05
C ASP A 70 4.24 -9.16 6.60
N LEU A 71 5.03 -8.23 6.05
CA LEU A 71 5.02 -6.82 6.45
C LEU A 71 3.73 -6.11 6.04
N TYR A 72 3.23 -6.40 4.84
CA TYR A 72 2.03 -5.75 4.34
C TYR A 72 0.77 -6.24 5.08
N VAL A 73 0.58 -7.56 5.21
CA VAL A 73 -0.58 -8.17 5.89
C VAL A 73 -0.24 -8.37 7.37
N SER A 74 -0.11 -7.28 8.10
CA SER A 74 0.34 -7.28 9.51
C SER A 74 -0.50 -6.35 10.40
N PRO A 75 -0.56 -6.63 11.72
CA PRO A 75 -1.18 -5.70 12.67
C PRO A 75 -0.52 -4.31 12.64
N ARG A 76 0.80 -4.24 12.48
CA ARG A 76 1.51 -2.96 12.37
C ARG A 76 1.01 -2.13 11.20
N HIS A 77 0.85 -2.71 10.01
CA HIS A 77 0.33 -1.98 8.84
C HIS A 77 -1.14 -1.62 9.00
N ARG A 78 -1.94 -2.51 9.61
CA ARG A 78 -3.33 -2.21 9.96
C ARG A 78 -3.43 -0.97 10.83
N ASP A 79 -2.65 -0.92 11.90
CA ASP A 79 -2.77 0.10 12.95
C ASP A 79 -2.10 1.45 12.57
N SER A 80 -1.12 1.43 11.66
CA SER A 80 -0.39 2.62 11.19
C SER A 80 -0.98 3.19 9.88
N VAL A 81 -2.20 3.74 9.96
CA VAL A 81 -2.89 4.28 8.76
C VAL A 81 -2.07 5.38 8.10
N GLY A 82 -1.53 6.32 8.88
CA GLY A 82 -0.75 7.47 8.40
C GLY A 82 0.53 7.09 7.65
N ASP A 83 1.13 5.91 7.93
CA ASP A 83 2.37 5.43 7.30
C ASP A 83 2.14 4.26 6.33
N GLY A 84 0.91 3.76 6.25
CA GLY A 84 0.54 2.59 5.45
C GLY A 84 0.41 2.86 3.96
N CYS A 85 0.04 1.81 3.24
CA CYS A 85 -0.25 1.88 1.81
C CYS A 85 -1.47 2.77 1.53
N PRO A 86 -1.38 3.74 0.60
CA PRO A 86 -2.50 4.61 0.27
C PRO A 86 -3.70 3.85 -0.32
N VAL A 87 -3.47 2.70 -0.95
CA VAL A 87 -4.56 1.88 -1.51
C VAL A 87 -5.50 1.38 -0.42
N THR A 88 -4.96 0.94 0.73
CA THR A 88 -5.79 0.45 1.84
C THR A 88 -6.60 1.53 2.57
N SER A 89 -6.23 2.80 2.39
CA SER A 89 -6.86 3.93 3.08
C SER A 89 -7.77 4.75 2.17
N LEU A 90 -7.47 4.82 0.87
CA LEU A 90 -8.06 5.81 -0.04
C LEU A 90 -8.82 5.19 -1.21
N ASN A 91 -8.77 3.87 -1.44
CA ASN A 91 -9.40 3.24 -2.59
C ASN A 91 -10.91 3.54 -2.71
N SER A 92 -11.61 3.63 -1.59
CA SER A 92 -13.05 3.94 -1.56
C SER A 92 -13.37 5.39 -1.92
N ASP A 93 -12.39 6.30 -1.81
CA ASP A 93 -12.56 7.71 -2.14
C ASP A 93 -12.27 8.01 -3.61
N MET A 94 -11.38 7.23 -4.22
CA MET A 94 -10.87 7.49 -5.58
C MET A 94 -11.94 7.62 -6.67
N PRO A 95 -13.03 6.81 -6.69
CA PRO A 95 -14.06 6.96 -7.72
C PRO A 95 -14.73 8.34 -7.75
N ARG A 96 -14.66 9.09 -6.65
CA ARG A 96 -15.26 10.44 -6.52
C ARG A 96 -14.27 11.57 -6.74
N GLN A 97 -12.99 11.26 -6.91
CA GLN A 97 -11.93 12.26 -7.04
C GLN A 97 -11.79 12.78 -8.47
N PRO A 98 -11.30 14.02 -8.64
CA PRO A 98 -10.98 14.61 -9.94
C PRO A 98 -9.95 13.76 -10.72
N PRO A 99 -9.92 13.88 -12.07
CA PRO A 99 -9.04 13.09 -12.93
C PRO A 99 -7.57 13.11 -12.51
N ALA A 100 -7.00 14.28 -12.20
CA ALA A 100 -5.60 14.41 -11.81
C ALA A 100 -5.21 13.58 -10.57
N VAL A 101 -6.10 13.49 -9.58
CA VAL A 101 -5.91 12.69 -8.37
C VAL A 101 -6.02 11.20 -8.70
N ARG A 102 -7.02 10.83 -9.51
CA ARG A 102 -7.21 9.45 -9.96
C ARG A 102 -6.05 8.94 -10.80
N ASP A 103 -5.53 9.76 -11.72
CA ASP A 103 -4.39 9.40 -12.57
C ASP A 103 -3.12 9.17 -11.73
N ALA A 104 -2.89 9.98 -10.70
CA ALA A 104 -1.78 9.79 -9.78
C ALA A 104 -1.93 8.47 -8.98
N PHE A 105 -3.13 8.17 -8.51
CA PHE A 105 -3.42 6.92 -7.80
C PHE A 105 -3.28 5.70 -8.73
N ASP A 106 -3.83 5.74 -9.93
CA ASP A 106 -3.74 4.69 -10.95
C ASP A 106 -2.28 4.37 -11.30
N SER A 107 -1.45 5.40 -11.48
CA SER A 107 -0.03 5.26 -11.74
C SER A 107 0.69 4.51 -10.59
N GLY A 108 0.34 4.85 -9.34
CA GLY A 108 0.86 4.17 -8.16
C GLY A 108 0.47 2.70 -8.11
N VAL A 109 -0.82 2.39 -8.35
CA VAL A 109 -1.32 1.00 -8.39
C VAL A 109 -0.67 0.21 -9.53
N LYS A 110 -0.52 0.79 -10.73
CA LYS A 110 0.18 0.16 -11.87
C LYS A 110 1.63 -0.20 -11.49
N THR A 111 2.32 0.70 -10.80
CA THR A 111 3.69 0.45 -10.32
C THR A 111 3.72 -0.68 -9.29
N MET A 112 2.77 -0.73 -8.36
CA MET A 112 2.67 -1.84 -7.39
C MET A 112 2.44 -3.18 -8.07
N VAL A 113 1.54 -3.24 -9.07
CA VAL A 113 1.29 -4.46 -9.86
C VAL A 113 2.56 -4.89 -10.60
N ALA A 114 3.24 -3.98 -11.29
CA ALA A 114 4.46 -4.27 -12.02
C ALA A 114 5.57 -4.79 -11.08
N THR A 115 5.75 -4.17 -9.92
CA THR A 115 6.72 -4.62 -8.91
C THR A 115 6.38 -6.01 -8.37
N MET A 116 5.10 -6.28 -8.11
CA MET A 116 4.66 -7.61 -7.65
C MET A 116 4.91 -8.68 -8.71
N LYS A 117 4.64 -8.39 -10.00
CA LYS A 117 4.98 -9.29 -11.13
C LYS A 117 6.46 -9.64 -11.15
N GLN A 118 7.33 -8.64 -11.04
CA GLN A 118 8.78 -8.84 -11.00
C GLN A 118 9.20 -9.73 -9.81
N ARG A 119 8.63 -9.50 -8.61
CA ARG A 119 8.94 -10.29 -7.42
C ARG A 119 8.49 -11.75 -7.56
N LEU A 120 7.31 -12.00 -8.11
CA LEU A 120 6.80 -13.34 -8.38
C LEU A 120 7.71 -14.06 -9.39
N ALA A 121 8.02 -13.42 -10.50
CA ALA A 121 8.92 -13.98 -11.51
C ALA A 121 10.32 -14.28 -10.94
N SER A 122 10.91 -13.35 -10.18
CA SER A 122 12.21 -13.56 -9.52
C SER A 122 12.19 -14.71 -8.53
N ALA A 123 11.05 -14.95 -7.88
CA ALA A 123 10.85 -16.07 -6.95
C ALA A 123 10.60 -17.43 -7.67
N GLY A 124 10.64 -17.46 -9.01
CA GLY A 124 10.39 -18.65 -9.80
C GLY A 124 8.92 -19.10 -9.73
N ILE A 125 7.98 -18.15 -9.59
CA ILE A 125 6.54 -18.44 -9.56
C ILE A 125 5.98 -18.18 -10.95
N ASP A 126 5.40 -19.21 -11.55
CA ASP A 126 4.75 -19.13 -12.85
C ASP A 126 3.47 -18.27 -12.79
N ASP A 127 2.97 -17.85 -13.96
CA ASP A 127 1.76 -17.04 -14.10
C ASP A 127 1.78 -15.70 -13.33
N ALA A 128 2.97 -15.11 -13.15
CA ALA A 128 3.15 -13.85 -12.42
C ALA A 128 2.22 -12.73 -12.91
N ASP A 129 1.87 -12.72 -14.21
CA ASP A 129 0.97 -11.74 -14.80
C ASP A 129 -0.45 -11.80 -14.26
N SER A 130 -0.98 -12.99 -14.08
CA SER A 130 -2.34 -13.20 -13.53
C SER A 130 -2.36 -13.17 -12.00
N LEU A 131 -1.26 -13.63 -11.37
CA LEU A 131 -1.17 -13.71 -9.91
C LEU A 131 -0.94 -12.35 -9.23
N ALA A 132 -0.16 -11.46 -9.83
CA ALA A 132 0.19 -10.20 -9.18
C ALA A 132 -1.02 -9.32 -8.83
N PRO A 133 -1.99 -9.07 -9.72
CA PRO A 133 -3.20 -8.34 -9.35
C PRO A 133 -4.01 -9.06 -8.27
N ALA A 134 -4.13 -10.38 -8.34
CA ALA A 134 -4.89 -11.17 -7.37
C ALA A 134 -4.26 -11.14 -5.96
N VAL A 135 -2.94 -11.28 -5.88
CA VAL A 135 -2.18 -11.20 -4.63
C VAL A 135 -2.33 -9.81 -4.01
N LEU A 136 -2.15 -8.74 -4.80
CA LEU A 136 -2.32 -7.38 -4.31
C LEU A 136 -3.75 -7.10 -3.83
N ALA A 137 -4.76 -7.53 -4.58
CA ALA A 137 -6.15 -7.36 -4.18
C ALA A 137 -6.45 -8.09 -2.86
N ALA A 138 -5.92 -9.31 -2.67
CA ALA A 138 -6.07 -10.07 -1.43
C ALA A 138 -5.35 -9.36 -0.25
N MET A 139 -4.13 -8.86 -0.45
CA MET A 139 -3.37 -8.13 0.57
C MET A 139 -4.09 -6.84 0.98
N VAL A 140 -4.55 -6.04 0.01
CA VAL A 140 -5.30 -4.80 0.24
C VAL A 140 -6.61 -5.09 0.96
N GLY A 141 -7.37 -6.07 0.47
CA GLY A 141 -8.65 -6.47 1.05
C GLY A 141 -8.52 -6.91 2.50
N ALA A 142 -7.51 -7.74 2.82
CA ALA A 142 -7.26 -8.20 4.17
C ALA A 142 -7.00 -7.04 5.15
N VAL A 143 -6.14 -6.10 4.79
CA VAL A 143 -5.83 -4.95 5.65
C VAL A 143 -7.01 -4.00 5.76
N SER A 144 -7.73 -3.72 4.66
CA SER A 144 -8.90 -2.84 4.68
C SER A 144 -10.04 -3.43 5.53
N MET A 145 -10.33 -4.73 5.37
CA MET A 145 -11.35 -5.41 6.18
C MET A 145 -10.97 -5.46 7.66
N SER A 146 -9.70 -5.78 7.97
CA SER A 146 -9.23 -5.84 9.37
C SER A 146 -9.29 -4.49 10.08
N ARG A 147 -9.20 -3.37 9.34
CA ARG A 147 -9.42 -2.02 9.87
C ARG A 147 -10.88 -1.70 10.12
N ALA A 148 -11.77 -2.23 9.29
CA ALA A 148 -13.18 -1.90 9.32
C ALA A 148 -13.96 -2.59 10.45
N VAL A 149 -13.49 -3.76 10.92
CA VAL A 149 -14.16 -4.52 11.98
C VAL A 149 -13.75 -4.00 13.36
N SER A 150 -14.73 -3.88 14.28
CA SER A 150 -14.48 -3.48 15.66
C SER A 150 -14.03 -4.64 16.57
N ASP A 151 -14.37 -5.87 16.21
CA ASP A 151 -13.92 -7.07 16.92
C ASP A 151 -12.43 -7.32 16.64
N LYS A 152 -11.62 -7.16 17.68
CA LYS A 152 -10.17 -7.29 17.59
C LYS A 152 -9.74 -8.72 17.25
N THR A 153 -10.43 -9.73 17.75
CA THR A 153 -10.14 -11.14 17.47
C THR A 153 -10.38 -11.43 16.00
N LEU A 154 -11.56 -11.06 15.47
CA LEU A 154 -11.87 -11.19 14.05
C LEU A 154 -10.88 -10.40 13.17
N SER A 155 -10.52 -9.18 13.59
CA SER A 155 -9.52 -8.35 12.90
C SER A 155 -8.18 -9.05 12.75
N ASP A 156 -7.69 -9.70 13.82
CA ASP A 156 -6.43 -10.44 13.81
C ASP A 156 -6.54 -11.74 13.00
N GLU A 157 -7.65 -12.46 13.10
CA GLU A 157 -7.95 -13.66 12.31
C GLU A 157 -7.94 -13.39 10.80
N LEU A 158 -8.52 -12.27 10.35
CA LEU A 158 -8.52 -11.86 8.94
C LEU A 158 -7.09 -11.68 8.40
N LEU A 159 -6.21 -11.06 9.18
CA LEU A 159 -4.81 -10.87 8.77
C LEU A 159 -4.06 -12.21 8.72
N VAL A 160 -4.21 -13.06 9.73
CA VAL A 160 -3.54 -14.37 9.80
C VAL A 160 -4.00 -15.26 8.64
N ALA A 161 -5.31 -15.40 8.44
CA ALA A 161 -5.88 -16.26 7.42
C ALA A 161 -5.47 -15.80 5.99
N ALA A 162 -5.55 -14.49 5.72
CA ALA A 162 -5.17 -13.94 4.43
C ALA A 162 -3.68 -14.14 4.14
N ARG A 163 -2.81 -13.81 5.11
CA ARG A 163 -1.37 -13.99 4.98
C ARG A 163 -0.99 -15.44 4.72
N SER A 164 -1.50 -16.35 5.52
CA SER A 164 -1.24 -17.79 5.38
C SER A 164 -1.77 -18.32 4.03
N GLY A 165 -2.99 -17.93 3.64
CA GLY A 165 -3.58 -18.34 2.37
C GLY A 165 -2.81 -17.84 1.16
N ILE A 166 -2.33 -16.59 1.17
CA ILE A 166 -1.50 -16.04 0.10
C ILE A 166 -0.17 -16.81 0.01
N LYS A 167 0.52 -17.00 1.14
CA LYS A 167 1.80 -17.72 1.18
C LYS A 167 1.63 -19.18 0.74
N ALA A 168 0.59 -19.86 1.17
CA ALA A 168 0.29 -21.25 0.76
C ALA A 168 0.08 -21.35 -0.75
N ARG A 169 -0.73 -20.44 -1.32
CA ARG A 169 -0.99 -20.39 -2.78
C ARG A 169 0.29 -20.19 -3.61
N LEU A 170 1.26 -19.44 -3.08
CA LEU A 170 2.53 -19.13 -3.74
C LEU A 170 3.66 -20.13 -3.39
N GLY A 171 3.38 -21.17 -2.59
CA GLY A 171 4.39 -22.13 -2.14
C GLY A 171 5.48 -21.48 -1.27
N LEU A 172 5.14 -20.48 -0.45
CA LEU A 172 6.05 -19.72 0.40
C LEU A 172 5.93 -20.10 1.88
N ASN A 173 5.56 -21.34 2.19
CA ASN A 173 5.50 -21.83 3.57
C ASN A 173 6.92 -22.04 4.12
N ASP A 174 7.08 -21.98 5.44
CA ASP A 174 8.38 -22.03 6.11
C ASP A 174 9.22 -23.27 5.73
N ASN A 175 8.58 -24.42 5.52
CA ASN A 175 9.25 -25.63 5.03
C ASN A 175 9.80 -25.47 3.59
N ALA A 176 9.08 -24.75 2.73
CA ALA A 176 9.53 -24.51 1.35
C ALA A 176 10.61 -23.43 1.26
N LEU A 177 10.71 -22.54 2.24
CA LEU A 177 11.75 -21.51 2.29
C LEU A 177 13.10 -22.08 2.76
N SER A 178 13.10 -23.12 3.58
CA SER A 178 14.33 -23.79 4.06
C SER A 178 15.05 -24.59 2.96
N GLU A 179 14.37 -24.96 1.88
CA GLU A 179 14.97 -25.70 0.75
C GLU A 179 15.76 -24.77 -0.19
N PHE A 180 15.63 -23.46 -0.07
CA PHE A 180 16.25 -22.45 -0.92
C PHE A 180 17.17 -21.47 -0.17
N ALA A 181 17.55 -21.80 1.06
CA ALA A 181 18.41 -20.97 1.92
C ALA A 181 19.92 -21.26 1.73
#